data_bf72296d2bf77f0edfb54276d933a4b9
#
_entry.id   bf72296d2bf77f0edfb54276d933a4b9
#
_cell.length_a   1.000
_cell.length_b   1.000
_cell.length_c   1.000
_cell.angle_alpha   90.00
_cell.angle_beta   90.00
_cell.angle_gamma   90.00
#
_symmetry.space_group_name_H-M   'P 1'
#
loop_
_entity.id
_entity.type
_entity.pdbx_description
1 polymer ?
#
loop_
_entity_poly.entity_id
_entity_poly.type
_entity_poly.pdbx_seq_one_letter_code
_entity_poly.pdbx_strand_id
1 'polypeptide(L)'
;MGQASSHAAGAEGSATKPLSMLVAAVGVVYGDIGTSPLYTLKEVFSGAYGVSVNHDGVLGILSLIFWSLIWVVSIKYMMFVLRADNQGEGGIMALTALARRAAGHRKKLRSLLVVCGLIGAALFYGDSMITPAISVLSAIEGLGLAFDGIDHWVVPLSLVVLVALFLIQKHGTARIGILFGPIMVTWFVVLGALGVYGISHSPEVLHAMNPMWAVNFFVVHPGMGVAILGAVVLALTGAEALYADMGHFGRKPIARAWFILVLPALVLNYFGQGALLLENPEAARNPFYLLAPSWALIPLVGLSTLATVIASQAVISGAFSLTRQAIQLGYIPRMYIQHTSSDEQGQIYIGAVNWALMVGVVLLVLGFESSGALASAYGVAVTGTMLMTTILVSAVMLLLWKWPPILAVPVLIGFLLVDGLYFAANVPKIVQGGAFPVIAGIALFVLMTTWKRGKQLLVERLDEGALPLPIFISSIRVQPPHRVQGTAVFLTARSDAVPHALLHNLLHNQVLHEQVVLLTVVYEDIPRVPPSRRFEVEAHGEGFFRVILHFGFTDEPDVPQALKLCHLDDLDFSPMRTTYFLSRETVIASKLEGMARWREALFAFMLKNANGNLRFFNLPLNRVIELGTQVEM
;
A
#
# COMPACT_ATOMS: atom_id res chain seq x y z
N MET A 1 55.17 14.93 -10.04
CA MET A 1 55.29 14.54 -8.61
C MET A 1 54.32 15.35 -7.79
N GLY A 2 53.37 14.66 -7.15
CA GLY A 2 52.64 15.06 -5.92
C GLY A 2 51.37 15.88 -6.14
N GLN A 3 50.27 15.32 -6.10
CA GLN A 3 49.21 15.11 -5.12
C GLN A 3 47.89 14.83 -5.83
N ALA A 4 47.64 13.59 -6.07
CA ALA A 4 46.29 13.07 -6.34
C ALA A 4 45.99 12.07 -5.22
N SER A 5 45.32 12.50 -4.17
CA SER A 5 44.62 11.61 -3.22
C SER A 5 43.98 12.48 -2.12
N SER A 6 42.66 12.55 -2.09
CA SER A 6 41.79 12.62 -0.91
C SER A 6 40.45 13.24 -1.22
N HIS A 7 39.55 12.51 -1.87
CA HIS A 7 38.09 12.72 -1.74
C HIS A 7 37.38 11.39 -2.02
N ALA A 8 37.74 10.37 -1.26
CA ALA A 8 37.00 9.11 -1.17
C ALA A 8 36.90 8.73 0.31
N ALA A 9 36.22 9.60 1.10
CA ALA A 9 35.89 9.30 2.48
C ALA A 9 34.61 10.09 2.82
N GLY A 10 33.46 9.44 2.80
CA GLY A 10 32.19 10.09 3.20
C GLY A 10 30.95 9.32 2.84
N ALA A 11 31.03 8.01 2.73
CA ALA A 11 29.84 7.14 2.59
C ALA A 11 29.97 5.92 3.52
N GLU A 12 30.38 6.13 4.76
CA GLU A 12 30.08 5.19 5.85
C GLU A 12 28.68 5.52 6.34
N GLY A 13 27.67 5.04 5.60
CA GLY A 13 26.33 4.87 6.10
C GLY A 13 26.42 3.98 7.34
N SER A 14 26.07 4.52 8.50
CA SER A 14 25.89 3.82 9.77
C SER A 14 25.23 2.46 9.51
N ALA A 15 26.02 1.38 9.49
CA ALA A 15 25.51 0.02 9.39
C ALA A 15 24.69 -0.25 10.65
N THR A 16 23.39 -0.01 10.57
CA THR A 16 22.45 -0.33 11.65
C THR A 16 22.64 -1.79 12.04
N LYS A 17 22.94 -2.02 13.33
CA LYS A 17 23.21 -3.37 13.82
C LYS A 17 22.05 -4.30 13.44
N PRO A 18 22.30 -5.55 12.99
CA PRO A 18 21.22 -6.46 12.53
C PRO A 18 20.08 -6.65 13.53
N LEU A 19 20.37 -6.51 14.82
CA LEU A 19 19.39 -6.59 15.89
C LEU A 19 18.46 -5.37 15.93
N SER A 20 18.97 -4.16 15.66
CA SER A 20 18.13 -2.96 15.63
C SER A 20 17.14 -2.97 14.46
N MET A 21 17.55 -3.49 13.30
CA MET A 21 16.65 -3.69 12.15
C MET A 21 15.57 -4.75 12.43
N LEU A 22 15.90 -5.82 13.15
CA LEU A 22 14.93 -6.84 13.53
C LEU A 22 13.88 -6.27 14.49
N VAL A 23 14.30 -5.53 15.51
CA VAL A 23 13.41 -4.87 16.48
C VAL A 23 12.53 -3.82 15.78
N ALA A 24 13.10 -3.04 14.86
CA ALA A 24 12.34 -2.07 14.06
C ALA A 24 11.30 -2.76 13.14
N ALA A 25 11.66 -3.88 12.51
CA ALA A 25 10.73 -4.69 11.73
C ALA A 25 9.58 -5.25 12.57
N VAL A 26 9.87 -5.75 13.80
CA VAL A 26 8.82 -6.18 14.73
C VAL A 26 7.88 -5.02 15.07
N GLY A 27 8.42 -3.83 15.26
CA GLY A 27 7.66 -2.66 15.69
C GLY A 27 6.68 -2.13 14.64
N VAL A 28 7.03 -2.20 13.37
CA VAL A 28 6.22 -1.62 12.31
C VAL A 28 5.44 -2.69 11.53
N VAL A 29 6.14 -3.74 11.09
CA VAL A 29 5.59 -4.71 10.13
C VAL A 29 4.57 -5.66 10.77
N TYR A 30 4.75 -6.00 12.04
CA TYR A 30 3.96 -7.05 12.73
C TYR A 30 2.88 -6.51 13.67
N GLY A 31 2.57 -5.21 13.58
CA GLY A 31 1.54 -4.58 14.40
C GLY A 31 0.17 -5.23 14.21
N ASP A 32 -0.31 -5.28 12.98
CA ASP A 32 -1.65 -5.74 12.65
C ASP A 32 -1.84 -7.24 12.95
N ILE A 33 -0.98 -8.12 12.45
CA ILE A 33 -1.07 -9.55 12.77
C ILE A 33 -0.89 -9.85 14.27
N GLY A 34 -0.16 -8.98 14.98
CA GLY A 34 0.03 -9.10 16.44
C GLY A 34 -1.21 -8.77 17.25
N THR A 35 -2.17 -8.03 16.70
CA THR A 35 -3.41 -7.66 17.38
C THR A 35 -4.57 -8.61 17.10
N SER A 36 -4.44 -9.51 16.13
CA SER A 36 -5.48 -10.49 15.78
C SER A 36 -5.90 -11.42 16.94
N PRO A 37 -5.05 -11.80 17.93
CA PRO A 37 -5.48 -12.58 19.09
C PRO A 37 -6.56 -11.91 19.96
N LEU A 38 -6.70 -10.58 19.89
CA LEU A 38 -7.69 -9.83 20.67
C LEU A 38 -9.12 -10.18 20.29
N TYR A 39 -9.36 -10.53 19.03
CA TYR A 39 -10.72 -10.68 18.49
C TYR A 39 -10.99 -12.02 17.78
N THR A 40 -9.97 -12.74 17.30
CA THR A 40 -10.17 -13.93 16.46
C THR A 40 -10.96 -15.04 17.16
N LEU A 41 -10.51 -15.54 18.32
CA LEU A 41 -11.21 -16.61 19.02
C LEU A 41 -12.54 -16.15 19.63
N LYS A 42 -12.62 -14.90 20.09
CA LYS A 42 -13.89 -14.28 20.49
C LYS A 42 -14.91 -14.36 19.36
N GLU A 43 -14.54 -14.00 18.13
CA GLU A 43 -15.44 -14.05 16.98
C GLU A 43 -15.83 -15.47 16.59
N VAL A 44 -14.86 -16.40 16.55
CA VAL A 44 -15.11 -17.81 16.20
C VAL A 44 -16.11 -18.45 17.14
N PHE A 45 -16.02 -18.18 18.45
CA PHE A 45 -16.86 -18.79 19.48
C PHE A 45 -18.02 -17.89 19.93
N SER A 46 -18.29 -16.76 19.28
CA SER A 46 -19.37 -15.81 19.62
C SER A 46 -20.79 -16.35 19.48
N GLY A 47 -20.94 -17.60 19.05
CA GLY A 47 -22.24 -18.23 18.79
C GLY A 47 -22.82 -17.96 17.38
N ALA A 48 -22.32 -16.95 16.67
CA ALA A 48 -22.78 -16.63 15.31
C ALA A 48 -22.59 -17.78 14.31
N TYR A 49 -21.59 -18.64 14.53
CA TYR A 49 -21.24 -19.77 13.68
C TYR A 49 -21.77 -21.12 14.21
N GLY A 50 -22.38 -21.15 15.39
CA GLY A 50 -22.91 -22.38 16.00
C GLY A 50 -21.83 -23.37 16.46
N VAL A 51 -20.56 -22.93 16.61
CA VAL A 51 -19.48 -23.79 17.13
C VAL A 51 -19.69 -23.98 18.63
N SER A 52 -19.82 -25.23 19.04
CA SER A 52 -19.87 -25.57 20.46
C SER A 52 -18.46 -25.47 21.07
N VAL A 53 -18.37 -24.85 22.25
CA VAL A 53 -17.13 -24.80 23.03
C VAL A 53 -16.96 -26.13 23.74
N ASN A 54 -16.51 -27.14 22.99
CA ASN A 54 -16.20 -28.48 23.48
C ASN A 54 -14.79 -28.88 22.98
N HIS A 55 -14.29 -30.00 23.47
CA HIS A 55 -12.93 -30.49 23.16
C HIS A 55 -12.67 -30.53 21.64
N ASP A 56 -13.54 -31.17 20.87
CA ASP A 56 -13.36 -31.36 19.42
C ASP A 56 -13.47 -30.04 18.65
N GLY A 57 -14.40 -29.16 19.06
CA GLY A 57 -14.58 -27.84 18.47
C GLY A 57 -13.36 -26.94 18.69
N VAL A 58 -12.85 -26.89 19.94
CA VAL A 58 -11.68 -26.08 20.28
C VAL A 58 -10.44 -26.58 19.57
N LEU A 59 -10.14 -27.90 19.61
CA LEU A 59 -8.97 -28.45 18.93
C LEU A 59 -9.07 -28.31 17.41
N GLY A 60 -10.26 -28.50 16.83
CA GLY A 60 -10.48 -28.30 15.39
C GLY A 60 -10.20 -26.86 14.95
N ILE A 61 -10.71 -25.88 15.68
CA ILE A 61 -10.48 -24.44 15.39
C ILE A 61 -9.01 -24.04 15.56
N LEU A 62 -8.36 -24.46 16.64
CA LEU A 62 -6.96 -24.17 16.85
C LEU A 62 -6.07 -24.80 15.79
N SER A 63 -6.39 -26.03 15.35
CA SER A 63 -5.71 -26.69 14.24
C SER A 63 -5.88 -25.90 12.95
N LEU A 64 -7.08 -25.39 12.65
CA LEU A 64 -7.33 -24.53 11.49
C LEU A 64 -6.50 -23.23 11.56
N ILE A 65 -6.47 -22.55 12.71
CA ILE A 65 -5.67 -21.32 12.88
C ILE A 65 -4.18 -21.62 12.69
N PHE A 66 -3.67 -22.66 13.37
CA PHE A 66 -2.26 -23.05 13.28
C PHE A 66 -1.82 -23.33 11.84
N TRP A 67 -2.54 -24.19 11.14
CA TRP A 67 -2.19 -24.55 9.76
C TRP A 67 -2.44 -23.43 8.78
N SER A 68 -3.37 -22.51 9.05
CA SER A 68 -3.56 -21.29 8.29
C SER A 68 -2.36 -20.34 8.40
N LEU A 69 -1.83 -20.12 9.61
CA LEU A 69 -0.62 -19.32 9.84
C LEU A 69 0.60 -19.97 9.14
N ILE A 70 0.70 -21.29 9.19
CA ILE A 70 1.79 -22.01 8.48
C ILE A 70 1.62 -21.87 6.97
N TRP A 71 0.46 -22.20 6.41
CA TRP A 71 0.26 -22.23 4.97
C TRP A 71 0.27 -20.84 4.34
N VAL A 72 -0.51 -19.91 4.90
CA VAL A 72 -0.68 -18.59 4.31
C VAL A 72 0.52 -17.70 4.67
N VAL A 73 0.82 -17.48 5.94
CA VAL A 73 1.84 -16.51 6.30
C VAL A 73 3.24 -17.08 6.11
N SER A 74 3.54 -18.28 6.67
CA SER A 74 4.89 -18.82 6.65
C SER A 74 5.29 -19.33 5.25
N ILE A 75 4.43 -20.09 4.58
CA ILE A 75 4.76 -20.63 3.24
C ILE A 75 4.47 -19.59 2.18
N LYS A 76 3.20 -19.19 1.97
CA LYS A 76 2.83 -18.32 0.86
C LYS A 76 3.52 -16.94 0.94
N TYR A 77 3.38 -16.22 2.06
CA TYR A 77 3.95 -14.86 2.16
C TYR A 77 5.47 -14.87 2.38
N MET A 78 5.99 -15.55 3.39
CA MET A 78 7.42 -15.49 3.73
C MET A 78 8.31 -16.17 2.68
N MET A 79 7.86 -17.31 2.07
CA MET A 79 8.69 -18.05 1.14
C MET A 79 8.48 -17.65 -0.32
N PHE A 80 7.27 -17.22 -0.72
CA PHE A 80 6.95 -16.91 -2.12
C PHE A 80 6.69 -15.43 -2.37
N VAL A 81 5.71 -14.81 -1.70
CA VAL A 81 5.30 -13.42 -1.98
C VAL A 81 6.44 -12.44 -1.72
N LEU A 82 7.16 -12.56 -0.61
CA LEU A 82 8.32 -11.72 -0.31
C LEU A 82 9.51 -11.91 -1.28
N ARG A 83 9.48 -12.93 -2.17
CA ARG A 83 10.45 -13.04 -3.28
C ARG A 83 10.04 -12.26 -4.51
N ALA A 84 8.74 -11.95 -4.65
CA ALA A 84 8.23 -11.15 -5.75
C ALA A 84 8.46 -9.66 -5.47
N ASP A 85 9.67 -9.31 -5.09
CA ASP A 85 10.08 -7.94 -4.90
C ASP A 85 10.41 -7.25 -6.24
N ASN A 86 10.05 -6.01 -6.35
CA ASN A 86 10.44 -5.16 -7.46
C ASN A 86 11.64 -4.30 -7.02
N GLN A 87 12.86 -4.79 -7.17
CA GLN A 87 14.11 -4.15 -6.72
C GLN A 87 14.08 -3.73 -5.24
N GLY A 88 13.57 -4.62 -4.39
CA GLY A 88 13.45 -4.41 -2.95
C GLY A 88 12.10 -3.84 -2.51
N GLU A 89 11.31 -3.23 -3.39
CA GLU A 89 9.97 -2.72 -3.05
C GLU A 89 8.91 -3.81 -3.13
N GLY A 90 7.96 -3.77 -2.18
CA GLY A 90 6.83 -4.68 -2.09
C GLY A 90 5.47 -3.99 -2.19
N GLY A 91 4.44 -4.74 -1.86
CA GLY A 91 3.05 -4.29 -1.91
C GLY A 91 2.37 -4.52 -3.26
N ILE A 92 1.03 -4.43 -3.25
CA ILE A 92 0.19 -4.81 -4.39
C ILE A 92 0.47 -3.99 -5.66
N MET A 93 0.84 -2.70 -5.55
CA MET A 93 1.15 -1.86 -6.70
C MET A 93 2.53 -2.18 -7.30
N ALA A 94 3.54 -2.42 -6.47
CA ALA A 94 4.85 -2.88 -6.91
C ALA A 94 4.76 -4.25 -7.59
N LEU A 95 3.96 -5.16 -7.05
CA LEU A 95 3.68 -6.46 -7.64
C LEU A 95 2.92 -6.33 -8.97
N THR A 96 1.98 -5.40 -9.07
CA THR A 96 1.26 -5.11 -10.32
C THR A 96 2.21 -4.61 -11.41
N ALA A 97 3.13 -3.72 -11.08
CA ALA A 97 4.16 -3.24 -12.00
C ALA A 97 5.08 -4.40 -12.46
N LEU A 98 5.49 -5.26 -11.52
CA LEU A 98 6.31 -6.44 -11.81
C LEU A 98 5.57 -7.45 -12.72
N ALA A 99 4.31 -7.77 -12.42
CA ALA A 99 3.48 -8.68 -13.20
C ALA A 99 3.17 -8.11 -14.61
N ARG A 100 2.94 -6.79 -14.70
CA ARG A 100 2.75 -6.07 -15.97
C ARG A 100 4.00 -6.18 -16.86
N ARG A 101 5.18 -6.01 -16.27
CA ARG A 101 6.47 -6.19 -16.96
C ARG A 101 6.68 -7.64 -17.40
N ALA A 102 6.35 -8.61 -16.54
CA ALA A 102 6.42 -10.03 -16.86
C ALA A 102 5.52 -10.44 -18.04
N ALA A 103 4.35 -9.83 -18.19
CA ALA A 103 3.43 -10.08 -19.29
C ALA A 103 3.95 -9.60 -20.66
N GLY A 104 4.94 -8.69 -20.70
CA GLY A 104 5.59 -8.20 -21.92
C GLY A 104 4.59 -7.65 -22.95
N HIS A 105 4.64 -8.15 -24.18
CA HIS A 105 3.79 -7.68 -25.29
C HIS A 105 2.36 -8.27 -25.31
N ARG A 106 1.99 -9.12 -24.35
CA ARG A 106 0.67 -9.77 -24.26
C ARG A 106 -0.40 -8.79 -23.75
N LYS A 107 -0.91 -7.90 -24.61
CA LYS A 107 -1.82 -6.78 -24.25
C LYS A 107 -3.01 -7.20 -23.37
N LYS A 108 -3.72 -8.30 -23.71
CA LYS A 108 -4.88 -8.78 -22.93
C LYS A 108 -4.50 -9.22 -21.51
N LEU A 109 -3.42 -10.01 -21.37
CA LEU A 109 -2.93 -10.47 -20.07
C LEU A 109 -2.44 -9.28 -19.23
N ARG A 110 -1.69 -8.36 -19.82
CA ARG A 110 -1.23 -7.13 -19.17
C ARG A 110 -2.40 -6.30 -18.63
N SER A 111 -3.47 -6.14 -19.42
CA SER A 111 -4.68 -5.43 -18.97
C SER A 111 -5.36 -6.14 -17.81
N LEU A 112 -5.50 -7.47 -17.88
CA LEU A 112 -6.10 -8.28 -16.80
C LEU A 112 -5.31 -8.15 -15.50
N LEU A 113 -3.98 -8.29 -15.54
CA LEU A 113 -3.11 -8.18 -14.36
C LEU A 113 -3.19 -6.78 -13.72
N VAL A 114 -3.27 -5.73 -14.54
CA VAL A 114 -3.49 -4.37 -14.04
C VAL A 114 -4.85 -4.24 -13.34
N VAL A 115 -5.92 -4.80 -13.91
CA VAL A 115 -7.25 -4.80 -13.27
C VAL A 115 -7.20 -5.54 -11.93
N CYS A 116 -6.59 -6.73 -11.87
CA CYS A 116 -6.40 -7.45 -10.60
C CYS A 116 -5.63 -6.62 -9.58
N GLY A 117 -4.56 -5.95 -10.00
CA GLY A 117 -3.79 -5.07 -9.11
C GLY A 117 -4.57 -3.88 -8.58
N LEU A 118 -5.39 -3.24 -9.43
CA LEU A 118 -6.24 -2.13 -9.01
C LEU A 118 -7.36 -2.59 -8.06
N ILE A 119 -7.94 -3.78 -8.26
CA ILE A 119 -8.91 -4.38 -7.33
C ILE A 119 -8.22 -4.64 -5.98
N GLY A 120 -7.04 -5.27 -5.98
CA GLY A 120 -6.30 -5.53 -4.75
C GLY A 120 -5.92 -4.24 -4.02
N ALA A 121 -5.45 -3.21 -4.73
CA ALA A 121 -5.16 -1.91 -4.15
C ALA A 121 -6.41 -1.25 -3.54
N ALA A 122 -7.55 -1.30 -4.23
CA ALA A 122 -8.80 -0.75 -3.74
C ALA A 122 -9.31 -1.47 -2.47
N LEU A 123 -9.17 -2.79 -2.41
CA LEU A 123 -9.52 -3.59 -1.23
C LEU A 123 -8.56 -3.33 -0.07
N PHE A 124 -7.27 -3.10 -0.33
CA PHE A 124 -6.29 -2.73 0.69
C PHE A 124 -6.64 -1.39 1.38
N TYR A 125 -7.18 -0.40 0.65
CA TYR A 125 -7.70 0.82 1.29
C TYR A 125 -8.91 0.53 2.18
N GLY A 126 -9.77 -0.41 1.80
CA GLY A 126 -10.88 -0.87 2.64
C GLY A 126 -10.38 -1.51 3.94
N ASP A 127 -9.36 -2.37 3.83
CA ASP A 127 -8.63 -2.95 4.95
C ASP A 127 -8.01 -1.87 5.85
N SER A 128 -7.38 -0.86 5.26
CA SER A 128 -6.76 0.26 5.98
C SER A 128 -7.75 1.13 6.78
N MET A 129 -9.04 1.03 6.52
CA MET A 129 -10.09 1.66 7.33
C MET A 129 -10.56 0.73 8.46
N ILE A 130 -10.66 -0.58 8.19
CA ILE A 130 -11.22 -1.54 9.16
C ILE A 130 -10.21 -1.88 10.25
N THR A 131 -8.94 -2.10 9.90
CA THR A 131 -7.88 -2.51 10.84
C THR A 131 -7.76 -1.57 12.05
N PRO A 132 -7.68 -0.23 11.90
CA PRO A 132 -7.66 0.67 13.05
C PRO A 132 -8.92 0.59 13.90
N ALA A 133 -10.10 0.47 13.26
CA ALA A 133 -11.38 0.42 13.96
C ALA A 133 -11.51 -0.84 14.82
N ILE A 134 -11.29 -2.02 14.23
CA ILE A 134 -11.47 -3.30 14.94
C ILE A 134 -10.42 -3.49 16.04
N SER A 135 -9.17 -3.12 15.76
CA SER A 135 -8.07 -3.32 16.70
C SER A 135 -8.22 -2.46 17.95
N VAL A 136 -8.51 -1.15 17.78
CA VAL A 136 -8.68 -0.23 18.91
C VAL A 136 -9.96 -0.56 19.69
N LEU A 137 -11.08 -0.87 19.03
CA LEU A 137 -12.29 -1.33 19.72
C LEU A 137 -12.02 -2.57 20.55
N SER A 138 -11.35 -3.59 19.98
CA SER A 138 -11.01 -4.84 20.70
C SER A 138 -10.13 -4.60 21.91
N ALA A 139 -9.18 -3.66 21.82
CA ALA A 139 -8.32 -3.31 22.95
C ALA A 139 -9.11 -2.63 24.08
N ILE A 140 -9.99 -1.69 23.74
CA ILE A 140 -10.76 -0.92 24.71
C ILE A 140 -11.92 -1.73 25.31
N GLU A 141 -12.49 -2.71 24.56
CA GLU A 141 -13.49 -3.66 25.09
C GLU A 141 -12.97 -4.44 26.31
N GLY A 142 -11.64 -4.59 26.44
CA GLY A 142 -11.03 -5.18 27.65
C GLY A 142 -11.31 -4.40 28.93
N LEU A 143 -11.61 -3.09 28.86
CA LEU A 143 -11.99 -2.29 30.04
C LEU A 143 -13.32 -2.76 30.65
N GLY A 144 -14.26 -3.24 29.83
CA GLY A 144 -15.55 -3.77 30.31
C GLY A 144 -15.41 -4.98 31.24
N LEU A 145 -14.26 -5.69 31.20
CA LEU A 145 -13.95 -6.77 32.12
C LEU A 145 -13.31 -6.30 33.43
N ALA A 146 -12.71 -5.09 33.41
CA ALA A 146 -12.05 -4.50 34.57
C ALA A 146 -12.98 -3.63 35.42
N PHE A 147 -13.97 -3.00 34.77
CA PHE A 147 -14.88 -2.03 35.40
C PHE A 147 -16.31 -2.26 34.96
N ASP A 148 -17.18 -2.60 35.87
CA ASP A 148 -18.61 -2.78 35.58
C ASP A 148 -19.25 -1.47 35.09
N GLY A 149 -20.04 -1.54 34.00
CA GLY A 149 -20.79 -0.41 33.48
C GLY A 149 -20.01 0.54 32.58
N ILE A 150 -18.77 0.22 32.19
CA ILE A 150 -17.96 1.06 31.30
C ILE A 150 -18.26 0.82 29.81
N ASP A 151 -19.10 -0.16 29.47
CA ASP A 151 -19.35 -0.58 28.09
C ASP A 151 -19.82 0.56 27.19
N HIS A 152 -20.61 1.51 27.73
CA HIS A 152 -21.06 2.68 26.98
C HIS A 152 -19.93 3.69 26.66
N TRP A 153 -18.76 3.57 27.31
CA TRP A 153 -17.57 4.39 27.01
C TRP A 153 -16.64 3.77 25.98
N VAL A 154 -16.82 2.51 25.61
CA VAL A 154 -15.94 1.81 24.66
C VAL A 154 -15.87 2.56 23.32
N VAL A 155 -17.00 2.91 22.72
CA VAL A 155 -17.07 3.66 21.46
C VAL A 155 -16.49 5.06 21.59
N PRO A 156 -16.87 5.90 22.58
CA PRO A 156 -16.26 7.23 22.76
C PRO A 156 -14.75 7.18 22.97
N LEU A 157 -14.25 6.30 23.81
CA LEU A 157 -12.81 6.17 24.07
C LEU A 157 -12.05 5.72 22.82
N SER A 158 -12.60 4.76 22.08
CA SER A 158 -12.02 4.30 20.81
C SER A 158 -11.93 5.44 19.78
N LEU A 159 -12.98 6.26 19.68
CA LEU A 159 -12.99 7.45 18.81
C LEU A 159 -11.92 8.46 19.23
N VAL A 160 -11.77 8.72 20.53
CA VAL A 160 -10.74 9.64 21.03
C VAL A 160 -9.34 9.15 20.64
N VAL A 161 -9.04 7.86 20.85
CA VAL A 161 -7.74 7.27 20.50
C VAL A 161 -7.50 7.37 18.98
N LEU A 162 -8.48 6.99 18.18
CA LEU A 162 -8.37 6.97 16.72
C LEU A 162 -8.24 8.39 16.14
N VAL A 163 -9.09 9.33 16.56
CA VAL A 163 -9.01 10.72 16.10
C VAL A 163 -7.67 11.34 16.50
N ALA A 164 -7.21 11.13 17.73
CA ALA A 164 -5.89 11.59 18.17
C ALA A 164 -4.77 11.02 17.30
N LEU A 165 -4.84 9.73 16.96
CA LEU A 165 -3.88 9.08 16.07
C LEU A 165 -3.83 9.77 14.69
N PHE A 166 -4.97 10.01 14.04
CA PHE A 166 -5.02 10.67 12.73
C PHE A 166 -4.56 12.14 12.78
N LEU A 167 -4.81 12.85 13.88
CA LEU A 167 -4.36 14.25 14.06
C LEU A 167 -2.83 14.36 14.21
N ILE A 168 -2.20 13.37 14.83
CA ILE A 168 -0.75 13.36 15.07
C ILE A 168 0.02 13.01 13.79
N GLN A 169 -0.58 12.32 12.81
CA GLN A 169 0.07 11.83 11.57
C GLN A 169 0.91 12.90 10.86
N LYS A 170 0.41 14.13 10.75
CA LYS A 170 1.08 15.24 10.03
C LYS A 170 2.43 15.66 10.62
N HIS A 171 2.66 15.39 11.92
CA HIS A 171 3.88 15.77 12.62
C HIS A 171 5.02 14.74 12.45
N GLY A 172 4.72 13.62 11.78
CA GLY A 172 5.66 12.51 11.59
C GLY A 172 5.77 11.62 12.82
N THR A 173 6.06 10.37 12.55
CA THR A 173 6.19 9.33 13.59
C THR A 173 7.63 8.95 13.88
N ALA A 174 8.62 9.63 13.28
CA ALA A 174 10.04 9.29 13.41
C ALA A 174 10.50 9.20 14.87
N ARG A 175 10.13 10.16 15.72
CA ARG A 175 10.51 10.16 17.14
C ARG A 175 9.77 9.11 17.96
N ILE A 176 8.47 8.90 17.67
CA ILE A 176 7.63 7.93 18.38
C ILE A 176 7.93 6.51 17.86
N GLY A 177 8.28 6.36 16.59
CA GLY A 177 8.61 5.10 15.94
C GLY A 177 9.77 4.33 16.58
N ILE A 178 10.70 5.04 17.25
CA ILE A 178 11.77 4.41 18.01
C ILE A 178 11.21 3.53 19.14
N LEU A 179 10.06 3.91 19.71
CA LEU A 179 9.40 3.15 20.77
C LEU A 179 8.58 1.98 20.25
N PHE A 180 8.21 1.97 18.97
CA PHE A 180 7.36 0.91 18.40
C PHE A 180 7.99 -0.47 18.52
N GLY A 181 9.29 -0.57 18.23
CA GLY A 181 10.03 -1.83 18.36
C GLY A 181 9.98 -2.41 19.76
N PRO A 182 10.47 -1.70 20.78
CA PRO A 182 10.42 -2.16 22.18
C PRO A 182 9.01 -2.49 22.66
N ILE A 183 8.00 -1.67 22.35
CA ILE A 183 6.61 -1.92 22.76
C ILE A 183 6.10 -3.22 22.11
N MET A 184 6.29 -3.41 20.80
CA MET A 184 5.82 -4.60 20.11
C MET A 184 6.58 -5.86 20.49
N VAL A 185 7.88 -5.78 20.78
CA VAL A 185 8.64 -6.91 21.34
C VAL A 185 8.06 -7.30 22.71
N THR A 186 7.80 -6.32 23.58
CA THR A 186 7.15 -6.57 24.87
C THR A 186 5.77 -7.19 24.68
N TRP A 187 4.99 -6.70 23.74
CA TRP A 187 3.69 -7.25 23.38
C TRP A 187 3.76 -8.72 23.00
N PHE A 188 4.65 -9.11 22.07
CA PHE A 188 4.81 -10.51 21.66
C PHE A 188 5.34 -11.40 22.80
N VAL A 189 6.22 -10.89 23.65
CA VAL A 189 6.67 -11.62 24.84
C VAL A 189 5.50 -11.86 25.81
N VAL A 190 4.65 -10.86 26.05
CA VAL A 190 3.46 -10.99 26.90
C VAL A 190 2.46 -11.96 26.27
N LEU A 191 2.22 -11.90 24.95
CA LEU A 191 1.38 -12.87 24.24
C LEU A 191 1.87 -14.30 24.47
N GLY A 192 3.17 -14.55 24.27
CA GLY A 192 3.78 -15.85 24.48
C GLY A 192 3.70 -16.31 25.94
N ALA A 193 3.96 -15.42 26.91
CA ALA A 193 3.89 -15.72 28.32
C ALA A 193 2.48 -16.11 28.79
N LEU A 194 1.46 -15.35 28.36
CA LEU A 194 0.05 -15.68 28.61
C LEU A 194 -0.33 -17.01 27.96
N GLY A 195 0.19 -17.27 26.74
CA GLY A 195 -0.01 -18.54 26.07
C GLY A 195 0.54 -19.72 26.82
N VAL A 196 1.80 -19.63 27.28
CA VAL A 196 2.43 -20.68 28.13
C VAL A 196 1.67 -20.87 29.45
N TYR A 197 1.21 -19.76 30.05
CA TYR A 197 0.41 -19.83 31.28
C TYR A 197 -0.89 -20.62 31.03
N GLY A 198 -1.65 -20.34 30.00
CA GLY A 198 -2.87 -21.10 29.68
C GLY A 198 -2.59 -22.56 29.36
N ILE A 199 -1.61 -22.84 28.48
CA ILE A 199 -1.23 -24.22 28.10
C ILE A 199 -0.81 -25.05 29.32
N SER A 200 -0.17 -24.42 30.33
CA SER A 200 0.26 -25.15 31.56
C SER A 200 -0.91 -25.73 32.35
N HIS A 201 -2.12 -25.18 32.22
CA HIS A 201 -3.32 -25.69 32.88
C HIS A 201 -3.98 -26.83 32.10
N SER A 202 -4.04 -26.72 30.75
CA SER A 202 -4.60 -27.76 29.89
C SER A 202 -3.65 -28.12 28.72
N PRO A 203 -2.56 -28.90 29.00
CA PRO A 203 -1.54 -29.24 27.97
C PRO A 203 -2.09 -30.04 26.78
N GLU A 204 -3.22 -30.70 26.94
CA GLU A 204 -3.90 -31.45 25.85
C GLU A 204 -4.24 -30.59 24.64
N VAL A 205 -4.35 -29.25 24.78
CA VAL A 205 -4.55 -28.32 23.69
C VAL A 205 -3.47 -28.44 22.62
N LEU A 206 -2.26 -28.90 22.94
CA LEU A 206 -1.16 -29.11 22.00
C LEU A 206 -1.47 -30.19 20.94
N HIS A 207 -2.44 -31.07 21.17
CA HIS A 207 -2.91 -32.02 20.19
C HIS A 207 -3.47 -31.33 18.93
N ALA A 208 -3.92 -30.06 19.04
CA ALA A 208 -4.37 -29.26 17.90
C ALA A 208 -3.28 -28.99 16.84
N MET A 209 -1.99 -29.23 17.12
CA MET A 209 -0.93 -29.21 16.09
C MET A 209 -1.12 -30.31 15.04
N ASN A 210 -1.83 -31.40 15.37
CA ASN A 210 -2.15 -32.45 14.41
C ASN A 210 -3.23 -31.94 13.42
N PRO A 211 -2.94 -31.91 12.10
CA PRO A 211 -3.87 -31.42 11.07
C PRO A 211 -5.16 -32.25 10.98
N MET A 212 -5.15 -33.47 11.52
CA MET A 212 -6.34 -34.32 11.51
C MET A 212 -7.51 -33.71 12.30
N TRP A 213 -7.26 -32.85 13.29
CA TRP A 213 -8.33 -32.13 13.97
C TRP A 213 -9.05 -31.15 13.06
N ALA A 214 -8.29 -30.41 12.22
CA ALA A 214 -8.88 -29.54 11.21
C ALA A 214 -9.69 -30.34 10.17
N VAL A 215 -9.13 -31.46 9.68
CA VAL A 215 -9.82 -32.33 8.72
C VAL A 215 -11.10 -32.91 9.32
N ASN A 216 -11.01 -33.43 10.53
CA ASN A 216 -12.18 -33.99 11.25
C ASN A 216 -13.27 -32.96 11.44
N PHE A 217 -12.90 -31.72 11.77
CA PHE A 217 -13.86 -30.62 11.93
C PHE A 217 -14.66 -30.38 10.64
N PHE A 218 -14.01 -30.41 9.47
CA PHE A 218 -14.71 -30.28 8.19
C PHE A 218 -15.56 -31.50 7.84
N VAL A 219 -15.12 -32.71 8.17
CA VAL A 219 -15.87 -33.94 7.91
C VAL A 219 -17.14 -34.00 8.74
N VAL A 220 -17.05 -33.61 10.01
CA VAL A 220 -18.20 -33.63 10.93
C VAL A 220 -19.15 -32.45 10.68
N HIS A 221 -18.63 -31.29 10.29
CA HIS A 221 -19.39 -30.05 10.11
C HIS A 221 -19.13 -29.38 8.74
N PRO A 222 -19.46 -29.99 7.60
CA PRO A 222 -19.04 -29.51 6.28
C PRO A 222 -19.54 -28.09 5.95
N GLY A 223 -20.80 -27.76 6.26
CA GLY A 223 -21.36 -26.43 6.02
C GLY A 223 -20.79 -25.37 6.96
N MET A 224 -20.71 -25.68 8.25
CA MET A 224 -20.16 -24.83 9.29
C MET A 224 -18.64 -24.63 9.09
N GLY A 225 -17.90 -25.65 8.65
CA GLY A 225 -16.48 -25.59 8.40
C GLY A 225 -16.10 -24.51 7.39
N VAL A 226 -16.88 -24.37 6.30
CA VAL A 226 -16.66 -23.29 5.33
C VAL A 226 -16.95 -21.92 5.96
N ALA A 227 -18.06 -21.75 6.69
CA ALA A 227 -18.40 -20.48 7.33
C ALA A 227 -17.33 -20.04 8.34
N ILE A 228 -16.76 -20.98 9.10
CA ILE A 228 -15.71 -20.75 10.09
C ILE A 228 -14.40 -20.29 9.48
N LEU A 229 -14.05 -20.74 8.27
CA LEU A 229 -12.89 -20.18 7.57
C LEU A 229 -12.98 -18.66 7.45
N GLY A 230 -14.21 -18.13 7.31
CA GLY A 230 -14.44 -16.69 7.31
C GLY A 230 -14.13 -15.99 8.62
N ALA A 231 -14.05 -16.69 9.75
CA ALA A 231 -13.59 -16.15 11.04
C ALA A 231 -12.11 -16.48 11.27
N VAL A 232 -11.67 -17.69 10.92
CA VAL A 232 -10.25 -18.10 11.04
C VAL A 232 -9.32 -17.16 10.25
N VAL A 233 -9.78 -16.59 9.14
CA VAL A 233 -8.99 -15.62 8.36
C VAL A 233 -8.59 -14.38 9.17
N LEU A 234 -9.30 -14.05 10.24
CA LEU A 234 -8.95 -12.94 11.13
C LEU A 234 -7.57 -13.14 11.78
N ALA A 235 -7.14 -14.38 11.98
CA ALA A 235 -5.78 -14.69 12.45
C ALA A 235 -4.69 -14.40 11.40
N LEU A 236 -5.05 -14.18 10.14
CA LEU A 236 -4.14 -13.96 9.01
C LEU A 236 -4.07 -12.49 8.59
N THR A 237 -4.88 -11.63 9.22
CA THR A 237 -4.88 -10.18 8.93
C THR A 237 -3.49 -9.60 9.13
N GLY A 238 -3.13 -8.58 8.35
CA GLY A 238 -1.79 -8.00 8.36
C GLY A 238 -0.76 -8.70 7.47
N ALA A 239 -1.07 -9.87 6.88
CA ALA A 239 -0.16 -10.54 5.96
C ALA A 239 0.18 -9.71 4.72
N GLU A 240 -0.79 -8.93 4.20
CA GLU A 240 -0.57 -7.99 3.08
C GLU A 240 0.30 -6.79 3.50
N ALA A 241 0.13 -6.29 4.74
CA ALA A 241 0.95 -5.22 5.28
C ALA A 241 2.43 -5.63 5.37
N LEU A 242 2.74 -6.89 5.73
CA LEU A 242 4.10 -7.42 5.72
C LEU A 242 4.79 -7.25 4.37
N TYR A 243 4.03 -7.48 3.30
CA TYR A 243 4.53 -7.34 1.94
C TYR A 243 4.67 -5.88 1.52
N ALA A 244 3.75 -5.02 1.94
CA ALA A 244 3.81 -3.58 1.66
C ALA A 244 5.05 -2.92 2.30
N ASP A 245 5.40 -3.30 3.52
CA ASP A 245 6.50 -2.72 4.28
C ASP A 245 7.88 -3.31 3.94
N MET A 246 7.93 -4.28 3.01
CA MET A 246 9.18 -4.93 2.63
C MET A 246 10.23 -3.93 2.10
N GLY A 247 9.80 -2.83 1.46
CA GLY A 247 10.70 -1.80 0.94
C GLY A 247 11.53 -1.11 2.01
N HIS A 248 11.03 -1.04 3.25
CA HIS A 248 11.71 -0.35 4.35
C HIS A 248 12.69 -1.24 5.11
N PHE A 249 12.36 -2.50 5.33
CA PHE A 249 13.13 -3.40 6.21
C PHE A 249 13.87 -4.50 5.46
N GLY A 250 13.44 -4.80 4.24
CA GLY A 250 13.95 -5.92 3.46
C GLY A 250 13.41 -7.28 3.93
N ARG A 251 13.52 -8.28 3.06
CA ARG A 251 12.97 -9.62 3.29
C ARG A 251 13.56 -10.36 4.50
N LYS A 252 14.90 -10.29 4.70
CA LYS A 252 15.58 -11.11 5.72
C LYS A 252 15.20 -10.74 7.17
N PRO A 253 15.19 -9.45 7.58
CA PRO A 253 14.72 -9.06 8.93
C PRO A 253 13.27 -9.44 9.17
N ILE A 254 12.38 -9.22 8.20
CA ILE A 254 10.98 -9.61 8.28
C ILE A 254 10.85 -11.12 8.53
N ALA A 255 11.43 -11.96 7.66
CA ALA A 255 11.33 -13.40 7.82
C ALA A 255 11.93 -13.90 9.14
N ARG A 256 13.05 -13.34 9.61
CA ARG A 256 13.64 -13.70 10.90
C ARG A 256 12.76 -13.33 12.08
N ALA A 257 12.19 -12.13 12.08
CA ALA A 257 11.26 -11.69 13.12
C ALA A 257 10.03 -12.62 13.20
N TRP A 258 9.51 -13.03 12.05
CA TRP A 258 8.40 -13.98 11.96
C TRP A 258 8.71 -15.30 12.66
N PHE A 259 9.77 -15.99 12.23
CA PHE A 259 10.04 -17.34 12.71
C PHE A 259 10.61 -17.38 14.13
N ILE A 260 11.34 -16.33 14.59
CA ILE A 260 11.97 -16.32 15.91
C ILE A 260 11.02 -15.86 17.02
N LEU A 261 10.18 -14.85 16.75
CA LEU A 261 9.38 -14.21 17.80
C LEU A 261 7.87 -14.26 17.51
N VAL A 262 7.44 -13.79 16.32
CA VAL A 262 6.03 -13.49 16.08
C VAL A 262 5.19 -14.76 15.97
N LEU A 263 5.57 -15.69 15.10
CA LEU A 263 4.85 -16.97 14.94
C LEU A 263 4.79 -17.77 16.24
N PRO A 264 5.90 -18.00 16.98
CA PRO A 264 5.83 -18.69 18.27
C PRO A 264 4.91 -17.99 19.26
N ALA A 265 4.99 -16.67 19.40
CA ALA A 265 4.15 -15.91 20.33
C ALA A 265 2.65 -16.02 19.98
N LEU A 266 2.30 -15.89 18.69
CA LEU A 266 0.92 -16.04 18.22
C LEU A 266 0.38 -17.45 18.46
N VAL A 267 1.13 -18.49 18.09
CA VAL A 267 0.73 -19.88 18.29
C VAL A 267 0.53 -20.17 19.76
N LEU A 268 1.49 -19.81 20.61
CA LEU A 268 1.37 -19.99 22.06
C LEU A 268 0.12 -19.28 22.59
N ASN A 269 -0.13 -18.04 22.17
CA ASN A 269 -1.28 -17.28 22.67
C ASN A 269 -2.61 -17.90 22.22
N TYR A 270 -2.79 -18.28 20.95
CA TYR A 270 -4.00 -18.96 20.49
C TYR A 270 -4.24 -20.28 21.22
N PHE A 271 -3.18 -21.07 21.44
CA PHE A 271 -3.28 -22.31 22.17
C PHE A 271 -3.59 -22.07 23.66
N GLY A 272 -3.02 -21.02 24.28
CA GLY A 272 -3.36 -20.64 25.65
C GLY A 272 -4.81 -20.22 25.82
N GLN A 273 -5.34 -19.43 24.87
CA GLN A 273 -6.77 -19.10 24.85
C GLN A 273 -7.64 -20.36 24.67
N GLY A 274 -7.22 -21.27 23.79
CA GLY A 274 -7.92 -22.54 23.61
C GLY A 274 -7.87 -23.42 24.85
N ALA A 275 -6.74 -23.48 25.59
CA ALA A 275 -6.64 -24.16 26.85
C ALA A 275 -7.64 -23.61 27.89
N LEU A 276 -7.76 -22.29 27.97
CA LEU A 276 -8.76 -21.63 28.83
C LEU A 276 -10.20 -22.03 28.43
N LEU A 277 -10.49 -22.12 27.12
CA LEU A 277 -11.83 -22.51 26.65
C LEU A 277 -12.16 -23.97 26.94
N LEU A 278 -11.18 -24.87 27.00
CA LEU A 278 -11.37 -26.26 27.42
C LEU A 278 -11.76 -26.37 28.89
N GLU A 279 -11.20 -25.51 29.77
CA GLU A 279 -11.51 -25.49 31.20
C GLU A 279 -12.79 -24.69 31.49
N ASN A 280 -12.95 -23.54 30.85
CA ASN A 280 -14.06 -22.62 31.09
C ASN A 280 -14.69 -22.16 29.79
N PRO A 281 -15.73 -22.84 29.27
CA PRO A 281 -16.45 -22.45 28.06
C PRO A 281 -17.06 -21.05 28.09
N GLU A 282 -17.38 -20.51 29.30
CA GLU A 282 -17.93 -19.15 29.43
C GLU A 282 -16.90 -18.06 29.09
N ALA A 283 -15.61 -18.40 29.08
CA ALA A 283 -14.53 -17.51 28.67
C ALA A 283 -14.61 -17.15 27.18
N ALA A 284 -15.46 -17.82 26.38
CA ALA A 284 -15.68 -17.51 24.96
C ALA A 284 -16.13 -16.06 24.71
N ARG A 285 -16.74 -15.41 25.70
CA ARG A 285 -17.13 -13.98 25.64
C ARG A 285 -15.93 -13.04 25.37
N ASN A 286 -14.74 -13.37 25.94
CA ASN A 286 -13.50 -12.66 25.67
C ASN A 286 -12.27 -13.49 26.11
N PRO A 287 -11.87 -14.51 25.30
CA PRO A 287 -10.84 -15.46 25.72
C PRO A 287 -9.49 -14.83 26.00
N PHE A 288 -9.15 -13.77 25.24
CA PHE A 288 -7.86 -13.10 25.34
C PHE A 288 -7.63 -12.46 26.74
N TYR A 289 -8.55 -11.60 27.14
CA TYR A 289 -8.39 -10.87 28.41
C TYR A 289 -8.66 -11.76 29.63
N LEU A 290 -9.56 -12.75 29.51
CA LEU A 290 -9.84 -13.71 30.59
C LEU A 290 -8.72 -14.73 30.78
N LEU A 291 -7.78 -14.86 29.84
CA LEU A 291 -6.56 -15.64 29.99
C LEU A 291 -5.58 -15.00 31.02
N ALA A 292 -5.65 -13.67 31.15
CA ALA A 292 -4.77 -12.96 32.06
C ALA A 292 -5.24 -13.05 33.52
N PRO A 293 -4.30 -13.15 34.51
CA PRO A 293 -4.66 -13.04 35.91
C PRO A 293 -5.22 -11.62 36.20
N SER A 294 -6.13 -11.52 37.17
CA SER A 294 -6.90 -10.29 37.45
C SER A 294 -6.04 -9.05 37.69
N TRP A 295 -4.87 -9.19 38.32
CA TRP A 295 -3.93 -8.09 38.55
C TRP A 295 -3.28 -7.55 37.27
N ALA A 296 -3.17 -8.39 36.24
CA ALA A 296 -2.55 -8.03 34.97
C ALA A 296 -3.53 -7.42 33.95
N LEU A 297 -4.83 -7.46 34.21
CA LEU A 297 -5.86 -7.05 33.26
C LEU A 297 -5.70 -5.57 32.82
N ILE A 298 -5.56 -4.62 33.76
CA ILE A 298 -5.42 -3.19 33.43
C ILE A 298 -4.10 -2.91 32.71
N PRO A 299 -2.91 -3.38 33.18
CA PRO A 299 -1.69 -3.27 32.38
C PRO A 299 -1.78 -3.88 30.97
N LEU A 300 -2.48 -5.02 30.83
CA LEU A 300 -2.67 -5.69 29.55
C LEU A 300 -3.54 -4.86 28.61
N VAL A 301 -4.62 -4.24 29.10
CA VAL A 301 -5.45 -3.31 28.29
C VAL A 301 -4.63 -2.09 27.85
N GLY A 302 -3.81 -1.53 28.73
CA GLY A 302 -2.90 -0.45 28.36
C GLY A 302 -1.89 -0.86 27.28
N LEU A 303 -1.27 -2.02 27.42
CA LEU A 303 -0.30 -2.53 26.45
C LEU A 303 -0.96 -2.91 25.11
N SER A 304 -2.15 -3.54 25.13
CA SER A 304 -2.91 -3.86 23.91
C SER A 304 -3.35 -2.59 23.18
N THR A 305 -3.78 -1.53 23.90
CA THR A 305 -4.11 -0.25 23.30
C THR A 305 -2.91 0.37 22.61
N LEU A 306 -1.72 0.34 23.23
CA LEU A 306 -0.48 0.80 22.58
C LEU A 306 -0.15 -0.03 21.33
N ALA A 307 -0.27 -1.36 21.43
CA ALA A 307 -0.03 -2.26 20.29
C ALA A 307 -1.01 -1.98 19.13
N THR A 308 -2.29 -1.73 19.41
CA THR A 308 -3.31 -1.43 18.39
C THR A 308 -3.13 -0.04 17.77
N VAL A 309 -2.63 0.94 18.52
CA VAL A 309 -2.23 2.25 17.98
C VAL A 309 -1.05 2.09 17.00
N ILE A 310 -0.06 1.26 17.35
CA ILE A 310 1.08 0.96 16.48
C ILE A 310 0.63 0.21 15.22
N ALA A 311 -0.24 -0.80 15.37
CA ALA A 311 -0.84 -1.52 14.25
C ALA A 311 -1.59 -0.59 13.29
N SER A 312 -2.42 0.29 13.84
CA SER A 312 -3.16 1.31 13.07
C SER A 312 -2.22 2.25 12.32
N GLN A 313 -1.15 2.68 12.97
CA GLN A 313 -0.12 3.53 12.37
C GLN A 313 0.56 2.85 11.18
N ALA A 314 0.91 1.58 11.30
CA ALA A 314 1.57 0.83 10.23
C ALA A 314 0.67 0.73 8.99
N VAL A 315 -0.61 0.41 9.16
CA VAL A 315 -1.56 0.29 8.06
C VAL A 315 -1.85 1.65 7.39
N ILE A 316 -1.96 2.74 8.16
CA ILE A 316 -2.12 4.09 7.61
C ILE A 316 -0.89 4.49 6.79
N SER A 317 0.32 4.21 7.27
CA SER A 317 1.56 4.46 6.54
C SER A 317 1.64 3.62 5.26
N GLY A 318 1.19 2.36 5.32
CA GLY A 318 1.04 1.48 4.16
C GLY A 318 0.11 2.07 3.09
N ALA A 319 -1.03 2.66 3.50
CA ALA A 319 -1.94 3.34 2.59
C ALA A 319 -1.32 4.59 1.94
N PHE A 320 -0.49 5.36 2.65
CA PHE A 320 0.26 6.47 2.05
C PHE A 320 1.29 5.98 1.03
N SER A 321 2.03 4.92 1.34
CA SER A 321 3.02 4.32 0.43
C SER A 321 2.35 3.77 -0.83
N LEU A 322 1.21 3.08 -0.69
CA LEU A 322 0.38 2.62 -1.79
C LEU A 322 -0.11 3.79 -2.66
N THR A 323 -0.57 4.89 -2.02
CA THR A 323 -1.01 6.10 -2.71
C THR A 323 0.11 6.71 -3.55
N ARG A 324 1.32 6.84 -2.98
CA ARG A 324 2.50 7.35 -3.70
C ARG A 324 2.80 6.50 -4.93
N GLN A 325 2.86 5.19 -4.78
CA GLN A 325 3.08 4.27 -5.91
C GLN A 325 1.97 4.41 -6.97
N ALA A 326 0.71 4.51 -6.57
CA ALA A 326 -0.42 4.68 -7.49
C ALA A 326 -0.39 6.02 -8.24
N ILE A 327 0.04 7.12 -7.60
CA ILE A 327 0.25 8.43 -8.25
C ILE A 327 1.32 8.31 -9.34
N GLN A 328 2.47 7.76 -9.00
CA GLN A 328 3.62 7.69 -9.90
C GLN A 328 3.40 6.71 -11.06
N LEU A 329 2.69 5.61 -10.81
CA LEU A 329 2.25 4.68 -11.86
C LEU A 329 1.06 5.23 -12.69
N GLY A 330 0.55 6.42 -12.36
CA GLY A 330 -0.48 7.12 -13.13
C GLY A 330 -1.91 6.58 -12.95
N TYR A 331 -2.22 5.95 -11.81
CA TYR A 331 -3.55 5.41 -11.51
C TYR A 331 -4.44 6.37 -10.73
N ILE A 332 -3.88 7.36 -10.03
CA ILE A 332 -4.61 8.41 -9.31
C ILE A 332 -3.98 9.78 -9.58
N PRO A 333 -4.73 10.89 -9.37
CA PRO A 333 -4.20 12.24 -9.57
C PRO A 333 -3.05 12.53 -8.63
N ARG A 334 -2.20 13.47 -9.04
CA ARG A 334 -1.10 13.97 -8.21
C ARG A 334 -1.66 14.66 -6.98
N MET A 335 -1.21 14.22 -5.80
CA MET A 335 -1.55 14.79 -4.51
C MET A 335 -0.30 15.41 -3.87
N TYR A 336 -0.50 16.31 -2.91
CA TYR A 336 0.60 16.85 -2.13
C TYR A 336 1.13 15.77 -1.17
N ILE A 337 2.39 15.40 -1.34
CA ILE A 337 3.10 14.45 -0.50
C ILE A 337 4.06 15.26 0.37
N GLN A 338 3.90 15.18 1.68
CA GLN A 338 4.78 15.80 2.66
C GLN A 338 5.72 14.76 3.23
N HIS A 339 7.03 15.00 3.15
CA HIS A 339 8.02 14.19 3.86
C HIS A 339 8.05 14.61 5.31
N THR A 340 7.88 13.66 6.23
CA THR A 340 7.81 13.92 7.67
C THR A 340 9.13 13.63 8.40
N SER A 341 10.11 13.04 7.70
CA SER A 341 11.48 12.82 8.19
C SER A 341 12.50 13.23 7.14
N SER A 342 13.61 13.85 7.57
CA SER A 342 14.77 14.14 6.73
C SER A 342 15.67 12.92 6.55
N ASP A 343 15.67 12.00 7.50
CA ASP A 343 16.60 10.88 7.58
C ASP A 343 16.04 9.59 6.99
N GLU A 344 14.71 9.44 7.00
CA GLU A 344 13.99 8.28 6.48
C GLU A 344 13.11 8.66 5.28
N GLN A 345 13.59 8.43 4.07
CA GLN A 345 12.90 8.75 2.81
C GLN A 345 11.52 8.08 2.64
N GLY A 346 11.18 7.10 3.47
CA GLY A 346 9.91 6.37 3.42
C GLY A 346 8.78 6.98 4.23
N GLN A 347 9.06 7.91 5.16
CA GLN A 347 8.03 8.51 6.02
C GLN A 347 7.36 9.68 5.30
N ILE A 348 6.18 9.40 4.75
CA ILE A 348 5.37 10.35 4.00
C ILE A 348 4.00 10.55 4.64
N TYR A 349 3.44 11.73 4.44
CA TYR A 349 2.09 12.10 4.83
C TYR A 349 1.31 12.64 3.62
N ILE A 350 0.11 12.12 3.41
CA ILE A 350 -0.80 12.57 2.35
C ILE A 350 -2.11 13.00 2.99
N GLY A 351 -2.30 14.31 3.16
CA GLY A 351 -3.42 14.87 3.92
C GLY A 351 -4.79 14.40 3.42
N ALA A 352 -5.02 14.39 2.12
CA ALA A 352 -6.31 13.94 1.55
C ALA A 352 -6.64 12.49 1.92
N VAL A 353 -5.65 11.59 1.87
CA VAL A 353 -5.83 10.17 2.23
C VAL A 353 -6.03 10.03 3.73
N ASN A 354 -5.25 10.75 4.54
CA ASN A 354 -5.38 10.73 5.99
C ASN A 354 -6.80 11.09 6.46
N TRP A 355 -7.33 12.20 5.94
CA TRP A 355 -8.68 12.65 6.29
C TRP A 355 -9.77 11.71 5.76
N ALA A 356 -9.60 11.16 4.56
CA ALA A 356 -10.54 10.19 4.00
C ALA A 356 -10.57 8.89 4.83
N LEU A 357 -9.39 8.36 5.23
CA LEU A 357 -9.29 7.20 6.12
C LEU A 357 -9.91 7.49 7.48
N MET A 358 -9.62 8.66 8.08
CA MET A 358 -10.19 9.05 9.36
C MET A 358 -11.72 9.05 9.32
N VAL A 359 -12.32 9.67 8.30
CA VAL A 359 -13.78 9.68 8.12
C VAL A 359 -14.31 8.26 7.99
N GLY A 360 -13.66 7.41 7.17
CA GLY A 360 -14.04 6.00 7.02
C GLY A 360 -13.98 5.22 8.33
N VAL A 361 -12.89 5.39 9.10
CA VAL A 361 -12.70 4.75 10.41
C VAL A 361 -13.76 5.21 11.42
N VAL A 362 -14.04 6.52 11.49
CA VAL A 362 -15.06 7.07 12.39
C VAL A 362 -16.45 6.53 12.05
N LEU A 363 -16.79 6.50 10.75
CA LEU A 363 -18.08 5.94 10.30
C LEU A 363 -18.20 4.44 10.62
N LEU A 364 -17.12 3.68 10.50
CA LEU A 364 -17.09 2.25 10.86
C LEU A 364 -17.29 2.06 12.36
N VAL A 365 -16.59 2.81 13.21
CA VAL A 365 -16.72 2.70 14.68
C VAL A 365 -18.14 3.06 15.13
N LEU A 366 -18.72 4.15 14.57
CA LEU A 366 -20.08 4.57 14.90
C LEU A 366 -21.16 3.64 14.32
N GLY A 367 -20.90 3.01 13.17
CA GLY A 367 -21.87 2.15 12.51
C GLY A 367 -21.92 0.73 13.04
N PHE A 368 -20.78 0.22 13.53
CA PHE A 368 -20.68 -1.18 14.00
C PHE A 368 -20.62 -1.31 15.52
N GLU A 369 -20.14 -0.31 16.23
CA GLU A 369 -20.09 -0.17 17.69
C GLU A 369 -19.30 -1.26 18.45
N SER A 370 -18.97 -2.37 17.82
CA SER A 370 -18.25 -3.50 18.42
C SER A 370 -17.24 -4.15 17.49
N SER A 371 -16.19 -4.74 18.07
CA SER A 371 -15.17 -5.47 17.32
C SER A 371 -15.72 -6.69 16.59
N GLY A 372 -16.68 -7.41 17.19
CA GLY A 372 -17.31 -8.58 16.59
C GLY A 372 -18.13 -8.22 15.34
N ALA A 373 -18.90 -7.12 15.35
CA ALA A 373 -19.63 -6.66 14.17
C ALA A 373 -18.66 -6.27 13.03
N LEU A 374 -17.54 -5.60 13.34
CA LEU A 374 -16.50 -5.26 12.37
C LEU A 374 -15.78 -6.48 11.80
N ALA A 375 -15.63 -7.55 12.57
CA ALA A 375 -14.97 -8.78 12.13
C ALA A 375 -15.67 -9.38 10.89
N SER A 376 -16.98 -9.27 10.80
CA SER A 376 -17.76 -9.71 9.63
C SER A 376 -17.44 -8.89 8.38
N ALA A 377 -17.18 -7.60 8.52
CA ALA A 377 -16.80 -6.71 7.42
C ALA A 377 -15.36 -6.95 6.94
N TYR A 378 -14.48 -7.33 7.85
CA TYR A 378 -13.04 -7.40 7.63
C TYR A 378 -12.62 -8.48 6.63
N GLY A 379 -13.17 -9.67 6.78
CA GLY A 379 -12.74 -10.86 6.04
C GLY A 379 -12.80 -10.71 4.52
N VAL A 380 -13.79 -9.97 3.97
CA VAL A 380 -13.94 -9.79 2.51
C VAL A 380 -12.78 -8.98 1.91
N ALA A 381 -12.37 -7.89 2.56
CA ALA A 381 -11.30 -7.03 2.08
C ALA A 381 -9.96 -7.79 2.06
N VAL A 382 -9.61 -8.44 3.17
CA VAL A 382 -8.36 -9.19 3.32
C VAL A 382 -8.28 -10.35 2.34
N THR A 383 -9.30 -11.22 2.29
CA THR A 383 -9.28 -12.40 1.41
C THR A 383 -9.31 -12.03 -0.07
N GLY A 384 -10.03 -10.95 -0.42
CA GLY A 384 -10.02 -10.41 -1.77
C GLY A 384 -8.64 -9.90 -2.19
N THR A 385 -7.95 -9.17 -1.33
CA THR A 385 -6.56 -8.72 -1.59
C THR A 385 -5.61 -9.91 -1.69
N MET A 386 -5.71 -10.90 -0.79
CA MET A 386 -4.92 -12.13 -0.83
C MET A 386 -5.08 -12.90 -2.15
N LEU A 387 -6.31 -13.01 -2.66
CA LEU A 387 -6.60 -13.67 -3.93
C LEU A 387 -5.96 -12.91 -5.10
N MET A 388 -6.07 -11.57 -5.12
CA MET A 388 -5.43 -10.74 -6.15
C MET A 388 -3.91 -10.86 -6.11
N THR A 389 -3.31 -10.85 -4.92
CA THR A 389 -1.86 -11.06 -4.72
C THR A 389 -1.44 -12.43 -5.27
N THR A 390 -2.20 -13.48 -5.02
CA THR A 390 -1.89 -14.82 -5.54
C THR A 390 -1.96 -14.90 -7.06
N ILE A 391 -2.96 -14.26 -7.70
CA ILE A 391 -3.06 -14.17 -9.16
C ILE A 391 -1.84 -13.45 -9.74
N LEU A 392 -1.44 -12.32 -9.14
CA LEU A 392 -0.29 -11.54 -9.62
C LEU A 392 1.04 -12.29 -9.43
N VAL A 393 1.26 -12.91 -8.27
CA VAL A 393 2.45 -13.74 -8.00
C VAL A 393 2.50 -14.93 -8.96
N SER A 394 1.35 -15.53 -9.29
CA SER A 394 1.28 -16.61 -10.28
C SER A 394 1.84 -16.18 -11.63
N ALA A 395 1.47 -14.99 -12.09
CA ALA A 395 2.02 -14.43 -13.33
C ALA A 395 3.54 -14.20 -13.23
N VAL A 396 4.04 -13.72 -12.10
CA VAL A 396 5.48 -13.51 -11.86
C VAL A 396 6.23 -14.85 -11.84
N MET A 397 5.71 -15.87 -11.15
CA MET A 397 6.33 -17.20 -11.07
C MET A 397 6.45 -17.85 -12.45
N LEU A 398 5.39 -17.82 -13.24
CA LEU A 398 5.34 -18.48 -14.54
C LEU A 398 6.09 -17.70 -15.63
N LEU A 399 5.96 -16.36 -15.65
CA LEU A 399 6.45 -15.55 -16.77
C LEU A 399 7.82 -14.93 -16.51
N LEU A 400 8.10 -14.49 -15.27
CA LEU A 400 9.35 -13.81 -14.92
C LEU A 400 10.38 -14.80 -14.37
N TRP A 401 10.01 -15.59 -13.36
CA TRP A 401 10.91 -16.59 -12.77
C TRP A 401 11.05 -17.84 -13.64
N LYS A 402 10.13 -18.03 -14.61
CA LYS A 402 10.14 -19.15 -15.54
C LYS A 402 10.23 -20.51 -14.85
N TRP A 403 9.51 -20.65 -13.72
CA TRP A 403 9.46 -21.93 -13.03
C TRP A 403 8.85 -23.01 -13.94
N PRO A 404 9.37 -24.24 -13.91
CA PRO A 404 8.79 -25.32 -14.69
C PRO A 404 7.33 -25.55 -14.29
N PRO A 405 6.39 -25.60 -15.24
CA PRO A 405 4.96 -25.71 -14.93
C PRO A 405 4.61 -26.88 -14.00
N ILE A 406 5.34 -27.98 -14.10
CA ILE A 406 5.13 -29.16 -13.27
C ILE A 406 5.32 -28.88 -11.77
N LEU A 407 6.16 -27.95 -11.40
CA LEU A 407 6.36 -27.52 -10.00
C LEU A 407 5.50 -26.31 -9.65
N ALA A 408 5.37 -25.35 -10.57
CA ALA A 408 4.65 -24.11 -10.31
C ALA A 408 3.13 -24.35 -10.20
N VAL A 409 2.54 -25.12 -11.11
CA VAL A 409 1.08 -25.27 -11.18
C VAL A 409 0.48 -25.91 -9.92
N PRO A 410 1.03 -27.00 -9.34
CA PRO A 410 0.49 -27.55 -8.09
C PRO A 410 0.54 -26.56 -6.92
N VAL A 411 1.65 -25.82 -6.78
CA VAL A 411 1.81 -24.80 -5.72
C VAL A 411 0.79 -23.68 -5.89
N LEU A 412 0.62 -23.19 -7.12
CA LEU A 412 -0.34 -22.12 -7.43
C LEU A 412 -1.78 -22.57 -7.27
N ILE A 413 -2.12 -23.80 -7.67
CA ILE A 413 -3.45 -24.38 -7.41
C ILE A 413 -3.70 -24.45 -5.91
N GLY A 414 -2.72 -24.90 -5.12
CA GLY A 414 -2.83 -24.94 -3.66
C GLY A 414 -3.10 -23.56 -3.05
N PHE A 415 -2.37 -22.52 -3.48
CA PHE A 415 -2.61 -21.15 -3.01
C PHE A 415 -3.97 -20.61 -3.46
N LEU A 416 -4.33 -20.78 -4.74
CA LEU A 416 -5.62 -20.31 -5.26
C LEU A 416 -6.81 -21.03 -4.62
N LEU A 417 -6.67 -22.32 -4.32
CA LEU A 417 -7.71 -23.09 -3.64
C LEU A 417 -7.93 -22.57 -2.22
N VAL A 418 -6.86 -22.38 -1.45
CA VAL A 418 -6.95 -21.89 -0.07
C VAL A 418 -7.50 -20.46 -0.05
N ASP A 419 -6.94 -19.54 -0.85
CA ASP A 419 -7.44 -18.15 -0.91
C ASP A 419 -8.87 -18.08 -1.44
N GLY A 420 -9.21 -18.92 -2.43
CA GLY A 420 -10.56 -19.02 -2.99
C GLY A 420 -11.58 -19.52 -1.97
N LEU A 421 -11.20 -20.49 -1.12
CA LEU A 421 -12.04 -20.97 -0.02
C LEU A 421 -12.26 -19.88 1.03
N TYR A 422 -11.20 -19.18 1.44
CA TYR A 422 -11.32 -18.05 2.36
C TYR A 422 -12.19 -16.93 1.80
N PHE A 423 -12.00 -16.58 0.53
CA PHE A 423 -12.82 -15.56 -0.12
C PHE A 423 -14.29 -16.00 -0.20
N ALA A 424 -14.55 -17.22 -0.67
CA ALA A 424 -15.90 -17.79 -0.75
C ALA A 424 -16.62 -17.83 0.62
N ALA A 425 -15.88 -18.16 1.69
CA ALA A 425 -16.39 -18.15 3.07
C ALA A 425 -16.80 -16.75 3.56
N ASN A 426 -16.19 -15.69 3.00
CA ASN A 426 -16.47 -14.31 3.39
C ASN A 426 -17.50 -13.61 2.49
N VAL A 427 -17.77 -14.13 1.26
CA VAL A 427 -18.76 -13.53 0.34
C VAL A 427 -20.14 -13.37 0.97
N PRO A 428 -20.72 -14.37 1.71
CA PRO A 428 -22.03 -14.21 2.36
C PRO A 428 -22.07 -13.08 3.39
N LYS A 429 -20.93 -12.77 4.01
CA LYS A 429 -20.81 -11.71 5.02
C LYS A 429 -20.89 -10.30 4.43
N ILE A 430 -20.85 -10.14 3.09
CA ILE A 430 -21.05 -8.85 2.42
C ILE A 430 -22.37 -8.23 2.86
N VAL A 431 -23.44 -9.04 2.95
CA VAL A 431 -24.77 -8.58 3.38
C VAL A 431 -24.81 -8.28 4.89
N GLN A 432 -23.97 -8.93 5.69
CA GLN A 432 -23.94 -8.83 7.15
C GLN A 432 -23.01 -7.71 7.68
N GLY A 433 -22.44 -6.88 6.81
CA GLY A 433 -21.55 -5.79 7.19
C GLY A 433 -20.35 -5.60 6.24
N GLY A 434 -19.98 -6.62 5.47
CA GLY A 434 -18.90 -6.56 4.47
C GLY A 434 -19.19 -5.66 3.26
N ALA A 435 -20.39 -5.07 3.18
CA ALA A 435 -20.75 -4.14 2.09
C ALA A 435 -19.87 -2.87 2.11
N PHE A 436 -19.50 -2.37 3.29
CA PHE A 436 -18.72 -1.13 3.40
C PHE A 436 -17.36 -1.21 2.67
N PRO A 437 -16.45 -2.17 2.96
CA PRO A 437 -15.17 -2.25 2.26
C PRO A 437 -15.33 -2.55 0.76
N VAL A 438 -16.37 -3.28 0.36
CA VAL A 438 -16.67 -3.55 -1.04
C VAL A 438 -17.10 -2.27 -1.77
N ILE A 439 -17.99 -1.48 -1.18
CA ILE A 439 -18.44 -0.19 -1.74
C ILE A 439 -17.26 0.79 -1.82
N ALA A 440 -16.47 0.91 -0.76
CA ALA A 440 -15.26 1.74 -0.75
C ALA A 440 -14.25 1.28 -1.82
N GLY A 441 -14.04 -0.04 -1.94
CA GLY A 441 -13.20 -0.64 -2.97
C GLY A 441 -13.70 -0.36 -4.39
N ILE A 442 -15.00 -0.52 -4.65
CA ILE A 442 -15.62 -0.18 -5.95
C ILE A 442 -15.45 1.30 -6.27
N ALA A 443 -15.70 2.19 -5.30
CA ALA A 443 -15.54 3.63 -5.49
C ALA A 443 -14.10 3.99 -5.86
N LEU A 444 -13.11 3.46 -5.15
CA LEU A 444 -11.69 3.66 -5.44
C LEU A 444 -11.27 3.05 -6.79
N PHE A 445 -11.74 1.86 -7.11
CA PHE A 445 -11.51 1.22 -8.41
C PHE A 445 -12.06 2.08 -9.56
N VAL A 446 -13.27 2.62 -9.38
CA VAL A 446 -13.89 3.54 -10.36
C VAL A 446 -13.05 4.83 -10.49
N LEU A 447 -12.59 5.42 -9.38
CA LEU A 447 -11.70 6.59 -9.41
C LEU A 447 -10.41 6.28 -10.18
N MET A 448 -9.72 5.19 -9.86
CA MET A 448 -8.46 4.79 -10.50
C MET A 448 -8.63 4.53 -12.01
N THR A 449 -9.67 3.79 -12.38
CA THR A 449 -9.93 3.46 -13.80
C THR A 449 -10.41 4.67 -14.59
N THR A 450 -11.17 5.58 -13.96
CA THR A 450 -11.61 6.83 -14.57
C THR A 450 -10.43 7.76 -14.81
N TRP A 451 -9.55 7.92 -13.80
CA TRP A 451 -8.34 8.70 -13.95
C TRP A 451 -7.45 8.18 -15.07
N LYS A 452 -7.16 6.89 -15.08
CA LYS A 452 -6.32 6.28 -16.11
C LYS A 452 -6.90 6.45 -17.50
N ARG A 453 -8.20 6.17 -17.70
CA ARG A 453 -8.85 6.32 -19.02
C ARG A 453 -8.94 7.78 -19.42
N GLY A 454 -9.27 8.69 -18.51
CA GLY A 454 -9.32 10.13 -18.77
C GLY A 454 -7.97 10.69 -19.19
N LYS A 455 -6.88 10.28 -18.52
CA LYS A 455 -5.51 10.68 -18.93
C LYS A 455 -5.15 10.16 -20.31
N GLN A 456 -5.55 8.94 -20.67
CA GLN A 456 -5.32 8.40 -22.00
C GLN A 456 -6.07 9.20 -23.07
N LEU A 457 -7.36 9.47 -22.84
CA LEU A 457 -8.17 10.27 -23.77
C LEU A 457 -7.63 11.70 -23.91
N LEU A 458 -7.22 12.33 -22.80
CA LEU A 458 -6.62 13.67 -22.83
C LEU A 458 -5.36 13.69 -23.72
N VAL A 459 -4.48 12.69 -23.59
CA VAL A 459 -3.29 12.59 -24.45
C VAL A 459 -3.71 12.34 -25.90
N GLU A 460 -4.65 11.42 -26.17
CA GLU A 460 -5.18 11.14 -27.51
C GLU A 460 -5.72 12.43 -28.17
N ARG A 461 -6.49 13.25 -27.42
CA ARG A 461 -7.04 14.53 -27.93
C ARG A 461 -5.96 15.59 -28.18
N LEU A 462 -4.97 15.69 -27.30
CA LEU A 462 -3.84 16.61 -27.50
C LEU A 462 -2.97 16.20 -28.71
N ASP A 463 -3.01 14.92 -29.06
CA ASP A 463 -2.30 14.38 -30.23
C ASP A 463 -3.05 14.63 -31.55
N GLU A 464 -4.36 14.86 -31.52
CA GLU A 464 -5.16 15.21 -32.67
C GLU A 464 -4.74 16.61 -33.17
N GLY A 465 -4.01 16.66 -34.28
CA GLY A 465 -3.47 17.90 -34.86
C GLY A 465 -2.09 18.32 -34.34
N ALA A 466 -1.41 17.46 -33.57
CA ALA A 466 -0.05 17.75 -33.09
C ALA A 466 0.94 17.91 -34.26
N LEU A 467 1.68 19.01 -34.28
CA LEU A 467 2.69 19.31 -35.31
C LEU A 467 3.95 18.49 -35.04
N PRO A 468 4.43 17.64 -35.97
CA PRO A 468 5.68 16.91 -35.80
C PRO A 468 6.88 17.85 -35.65
N LEU A 469 7.77 17.56 -34.71
CA LEU A 469 8.94 18.40 -34.42
C LEU A 469 9.84 18.66 -35.64
N PRO A 470 10.17 17.69 -36.51
CA PRO A 470 11.00 17.94 -37.69
C PRO A 470 10.39 18.94 -38.66
N ILE A 471 9.07 18.91 -38.88
CA ILE A 471 8.35 19.84 -39.75
C ILE A 471 8.42 21.26 -39.18
N PHE A 472 8.20 21.37 -37.86
CA PHE A 472 8.29 22.66 -37.16
C PHE A 472 9.70 23.26 -37.26
N ILE A 473 10.76 22.49 -37.00
CA ILE A 473 12.14 22.97 -37.07
C ILE A 473 12.48 23.43 -38.52
N SER A 474 12.01 22.70 -39.53
CA SER A 474 12.22 23.12 -40.91
C SER A 474 11.51 24.44 -41.25
N SER A 475 10.33 24.70 -40.68
CA SER A 475 9.63 25.99 -40.87
C SER A 475 10.34 27.15 -40.16
N ILE A 476 10.88 26.92 -38.97
CA ILE A 476 11.68 27.89 -38.21
C ILE A 476 12.98 28.26 -38.96
N ARG A 477 13.56 27.30 -39.68
CA ARG A 477 14.76 27.55 -40.49
C ARG A 477 14.46 28.48 -41.67
N VAL A 478 13.28 28.35 -42.28
CA VAL A 478 12.85 29.20 -43.40
C VAL A 478 12.49 30.62 -42.94
N GLN A 479 11.84 30.73 -41.78
CA GLN A 479 11.43 32.01 -41.23
C GLN A 479 11.81 32.07 -39.74
N PRO A 480 13.07 32.44 -39.43
CA PRO A 480 13.56 32.41 -38.05
C PRO A 480 12.90 33.53 -37.21
N PRO A 481 12.30 33.17 -36.08
CA PRO A 481 11.76 34.15 -35.13
C PRO A 481 12.89 34.82 -34.36
N HIS A 482 12.57 35.93 -33.67
CA HIS A 482 13.53 36.59 -32.77
C HIS A 482 13.95 35.65 -31.65
N ARG A 483 15.26 35.55 -31.39
CA ARG A 483 15.83 34.74 -30.30
C ARG A 483 16.18 35.60 -29.09
N VAL A 484 15.76 35.17 -27.90
CA VAL A 484 16.09 35.76 -26.61
C VAL A 484 17.10 34.87 -25.88
N GLN A 485 17.96 35.48 -25.06
CA GLN A 485 19.00 34.74 -24.34
C GLN A 485 18.44 33.76 -23.32
N GLY A 486 19.11 32.60 -23.17
CA GLY A 486 18.82 31.60 -22.18
C GLY A 486 18.13 30.35 -22.72
N THR A 487 17.73 29.47 -21.79
CA THR A 487 17.16 28.16 -22.07
C THR A 487 15.66 28.13 -21.69
N ALA A 488 14.81 27.76 -22.64
CA ALA A 488 13.40 27.48 -22.38
C ALA A 488 13.16 25.96 -22.31
N VAL A 489 12.64 25.47 -21.19
CA VAL A 489 12.31 24.06 -20.97
C VAL A 489 10.79 23.90 -21.04
N PHE A 490 10.28 23.29 -22.10
CA PHE A 490 8.86 23.01 -22.30
C PHE A 490 8.54 21.59 -21.82
N LEU A 491 7.79 21.46 -20.72
CA LEU A 491 7.34 20.17 -20.24
C LEU A 491 6.20 19.64 -21.11
N THR A 492 6.39 18.44 -21.64
CA THR A 492 5.42 17.80 -22.56
C THR A 492 5.24 16.32 -22.20
N ALA A 493 4.06 15.80 -22.50
CA ALA A 493 3.79 14.36 -22.38
C ALA A 493 4.41 13.55 -23.53
N ARG A 494 4.75 14.21 -24.66
CA ARG A 494 5.34 13.60 -25.85
C ARG A 494 6.60 14.32 -26.26
N SER A 495 7.58 13.56 -26.68
CA SER A 495 8.88 14.05 -27.10
C SER A 495 9.05 14.25 -28.61
N ASP A 496 8.08 13.77 -29.42
CA ASP A 496 8.13 13.73 -30.89
C ASP A 496 7.28 14.82 -31.57
N ALA A 497 6.47 15.55 -30.79
CA ALA A 497 5.60 16.61 -31.24
C ALA A 497 5.87 17.93 -30.56
N VAL A 498 5.51 19.03 -31.20
CA VAL A 498 5.67 20.39 -30.66
C VAL A 498 4.65 20.62 -29.54
N PRO A 499 5.09 20.98 -28.32
CA PRO A 499 4.17 21.28 -27.22
C PRO A 499 3.26 22.49 -27.54
N HIS A 500 1.98 22.42 -27.12
CA HIS A 500 1.06 23.55 -27.26
C HIS A 500 1.60 24.82 -26.60
N ALA A 501 2.26 24.72 -25.46
CA ALA A 501 2.89 25.85 -24.79
C ALA A 501 3.95 26.54 -25.66
N LEU A 502 4.72 25.77 -26.46
CA LEU A 502 5.69 26.33 -27.40
C LEU A 502 5.00 27.05 -28.56
N LEU A 503 3.96 26.45 -29.13
CA LEU A 503 3.18 27.07 -30.22
C LEU A 503 2.49 28.36 -29.74
N HIS A 504 1.89 28.37 -28.56
CA HIS A 504 1.28 29.58 -27.96
C HIS A 504 2.31 30.66 -27.69
N ASN A 505 3.48 30.29 -27.14
CA ASN A 505 4.55 31.27 -26.91
C ASN A 505 5.01 31.90 -28.24
N LEU A 506 5.20 31.09 -29.27
CA LEU A 506 5.62 31.59 -30.58
C LEU A 506 4.54 32.44 -31.24
N LEU A 507 3.27 32.00 -31.18
CA LEU A 507 2.14 32.72 -31.84
C LEU A 507 1.89 34.08 -31.22
N HIS A 508 1.92 34.19 -29.89
CA HIS A 508 1.53 35.39 -29.16
C HIS A 508 2.70 36.32 -28.84
N ASN A 509 3.85 35.75 -28.41
CA ASN A 509 5.02 36.53 -28.05
C ASN A 509 6.02 36.72 -29.20
N GLN A 510 5.93 35.90 -30.25
CA GLN A 510 6.79 35.93 -31.47
C GLN A 510 8.29 35.78 -31.19
N VAL A 511 8.63 35.16 -30.05
CA VAL A 511 10.03 34.94 -29.65
C VAL A 511 10.31 33.47 -29.31
N LEU A 512 11.55 33.05 -29.51
CA LEU A 512 12.09 31.79 -29.03
C LEU A 512 13.35 32.08 -28.19
N HIS A 513 13.66 31.19 -27.26
CA HIS A 513 14.98 31.24 -26.57
C HIS A 513 16.08 30.68 -27.48
N GLU A 514 17.33 31.04 -27.18
CA GLU A 514 18.50 30.50 -27.87
C GLU A 514 18.50 28.98 -27.83
N GLN A 515 18.17 28.42 -26.67
CA GLN A 515 18.05 26.99 -26.44
C GLN A 515 16.61 26.64 -26.07
N VAL A 516 16.04 25.67 -26.78
CA VAL A 516 14.67 25.17 -26.54
C VAL A 516 14.73 23.69 -26.26
N VAL A 517 14.36 23.30 -25.04
CA VAL A 517 14.37 21.93 -24.56
C VAL A 517 12.93 21.40 -24.46
N LEU A 518 12.63 20.33 -25.18
CA LEU A 518 11.39 19.57 -25.07
C LEU A 518 11.61 18.47 -24.02
N LEU A 519 11.04 18.67 -22.84
CA LEU A 519 11.27 17.79 -21.69
C LEU A 519 10.09 16.86 -21.46
N THR A 520 10.33 15.56 -21.52
CA THR A 520 9.37 14.52 -21.17
C THR A 520 9.83 13.79 -19.90
N VAL A 521 8.93 13.62 -18.95
CA VAL A 521 9.18 12.82 -17.73
C VAL A 521 8.44 11.50 -17.83
N VAL A 522 9.18 10.40 -17.79
CA VAL A 522 8.69 9.03 -17.88
C VAL A 522 8.86 8.32 -16.53
N TYR A 523 7.81 7.68 -16.04
CA TYR A 523 7.87 6.81 -14.89
C TYR A 523 7.99 5.36 -15.31
N GLU A 524 9.07 4.74 -14.85
CA GLU A 524 9.35 3.33 -15.11
C GLU A 524 8.61 2.40 -14.13
N ASP A 525 8.40 1.14 -14.55
CA ASP A 525 7.83 0.09 -13.70
C ASP A 525 8.83 -0.49 -12.68
N ILE A 526 9.86 0.29 -12.36
CA ILE A 526 10.89 -0.03 -11.35
C ILE A 526 10.91 1.05 -10.28
N PRO A 527 11.27 0.72 -9.03
CA PRO A 527 11.26 1.70 -7.95
C PRO A 527 12.22 2.87 -8.17
N ARG A 528 13.45 2.57 -8.57
CA ARG A 528 14.50 3.59 -8.77
C ARG A 528 15.22 3.39 -10.07
N VAL A 529 15.47 4.49 -10.77
CA VAL A 529 16.29 4.51 -11.99
C VAL A 529 17.71 4.93 -11.65
N PRO A 530 18.72 4.12 -12.04
CA PRO A 530 20.14 4.48 -11.82
C PRO A 530 20.49 5.79 -12.51
N PRO A 531 21.40 6.62 -11.94
CA PRO A 531 21.81 7.90 -12.53
C PRO A 531 22.27 7.80 -13.99
N SER A 532 22.93 6.71 -14.36
CA SER A 532 23.41 6.46 -15.73
C SER A 532 22.32 6.24 -16.77
N ARG A 533 21.08 5.93 -16.34
CA ARG A 533 19.92 5.70 -17.21
C ARG A 533 18.83 6.75 -16.98
N ARG A 534 19.12 7.80 -16.21
CA ARG A 534 18.12 8.78 -15.78
C ARG A 534 17.72 9.74 -16.88
N PHE A 535 18.55 9.96 -17.88
CA PHE A 535 18.26 10.89 -18.95
C PHE A 535 18.70 10.36 -20.32
N GLU A 536 17.91 10.71 -21.33
CA GLU A 536 18.25 10.57 -22.74
C GLU A 536 18.20 11.97 -23.34
N VAL A 537 19.21 12.34 -24.11
CA VAL A 537 19.29 13.67 -24.74
C VAL A 537 19.59 13.52 -26.21
N GLU A 538 18.85 14.25 -27.03
CA GLU A 538 18.98 14.26 -28.49
C GLU A 538 18.92 15.70 -29.01
N ALA A 539 19.94 16.11 -29.78
CA ALA A 539 19.97 17.41 -30.44
C ALA A 539 19.28 17.34 -31.82
N HIS A 540 18.36 18.26 -32.07
CA HIS A 540 17.61 18.34 -33.35
C HIS A 540 18.06 19.49 -34.26
N GLY A 541 19.10 20.24 -33.87
CA GLY A 541 19.57 21.42 -34.59
C GLY A 541 18.79 22.69 -34.27
N GLU A 542 19.24 23.83 -34.78
CA GLU A 542 18.62 25.15 -34.57
C GLU A 542 18.36 25.50 -33.08
N GLY A 543 19.18 24.97 -32.15
CA GLY A 543 19.01 25.18 -30.72
C GLY A 543 17.88 24.39 -30.06
N PHE A 544 17.33 23.37 -30.76
CA PHE A 544 16.30 22.48 -30.22
C PHE A 544 16.92 21.18 -29.69
N PHE A 545 16.51 20.81 -28.48
CA PHE A 545 16.94 19.61 -27.80
C PHE A 545 15.73 18.84 -27.29
N ARG A 546 15.77 17.51 -27.39
CA ARG A 546 14.83 16.61 -26.76
C ARG A 546 15.48 15.98 -25.54
N VAL A 547 14.85 16.09 -24.38
CA VAL A 547 15.31 15.48 -23.15
C VAL A 547 14.21 14.59 -22.58
N ILE A 548 14.54 13.33 -22.29
CA ILE A 548 13.65 12.40 -21.59
C ILE A 548 14.28 12.11 -20.25
N LEU A 549 13.55 12.40 -19.17
CA LEU A 549 13.95 12.05 -17.81
C LEU A 549 13.19 10.82 -17.36
N HIS A 550 13.92 9.82 -16.88
CA HIS A 550 13.37 8.58 -16.35
C HIS A 550 13.43 8.59 -14.83
N PHE A 551 12.28 8.35 -14.19
CA PHE A 551 12.15 8.21 -12.75
C PHE A 551 11.48 6.86 -12.42
N GLY A 552 11.91 6.24 -11.35
CA GLY A 552 11.21 5.10 -10.79
C GLY A 552 9.98 5.54 -9.97
N PHE A 553 9.13 4.59 -9.62
CA PHE A 553 7.90 4.91 -8.88
C PHE A 553 8.13 5.19 -7.38
N THR A 554 9.35 5.19 -6.89
CA THR A 554 9.75 5.66 -5.56
C THR A 554 10.73 6.83 -5.62
N ASP A 555 11.19 7.21 -6.83
CA ASP A 555 12.06 8.38 -7.00
C ASP A 555 11.28 9.68 -6.75
N GLU A 556 11.97 10.69 -6.22
CA GLU A 556 11.46 12.05 -6.18
C GLU A 556 11.74 12.76 -7.50
N PRO A 557 10.73 13.28 -8.18
CA PRO A 557 10.90 13.88 -9.49
C PRO A 557 11.40 15.34 -9.40
N ASP A 558 12.63 15.54 -8.94
CA ASP A 558 13.29 16.84 -8.97
C ASP A 558 13.87 17.10 -10.36
N VAL A 559 13.09 17.77 -11.21
CA VAL A 559 13.46 18.06 -12.59
C VAL A 559 14.68 19.00 -12.67
N PRO A 560 14.76 20.12 -11.92
CA PRO A 560 15.93 20.97 -11.95
C PRO A 560 17.24 20.26 -11.57
N GLN A 561 17.18 19.39 -10.55
CA GLN A 561 18.35 18.61 -10.14
C GLN A 561 18.74 17.57 -11.19
N ALA A 562 17.76 16.89 -11.79
CA ALA A 562 18.00 15.91 -12.84
C ALA A 562 18.60 16.55 -14.10
N LEU A 563 18.13 17.74 -14.50
CA LEU A 563 18.69 18.47 -15.65
C LEU A 563 20.12 18.92 -15.44
N LYS A 564 20.54 19.24 -14.21
CA LYS A 564 21.95 19.57 -13.92
C LYS A 564 22.91 18.39 -14.15
N LEU A 565 22.39 17.17 -14.14
CA LEU A 565 23.19 15.97 -14.43
C LEU A 565 23.30 15.68 -15.94
N CYS A 566 22.50 16.37 -16.76
CA CYS A 566 22.56 16.27 -18.22
C CYS A 566 23.76 17.10 -18.71
N HIS A 567 24.88 16.46 -18.95
CA HIS A 567 26.07 17.10 -19.52
C HIS A 567 26.04 17.00 -21.04
N LEU A 568 25.71 18.12 -21.70
CA LEU A 568 25.98 18.35 -23.11
C LEU A 568 26.73 19.68 -23.20
N ASP A 569 27.80 19.71 -23.96
CA ASP A 569 28.68 20.89 -24.07
C ASP A 569 27.94 22.17 -24.52
N ASP A 570 26.79 22.01 -25.19
CA ASP A 570 25.96 23.11 -25.74
C ASP A 570 24.73 23.46 -24.90
N LEU A 571 24.45 22.77 -23.77
CA LEU A 571 23.24 23.01 -22.95
C LEU A 571 23.59 23.60 -21.57
N ASP A 572 23.07 24.82 -21.31
CA ASP A 572 23.19 25.49 -20.02
C ASP A 572 21.86 25.49 -19.26
N PHE A 573 21.81 24.76 -18.15
CA PHE A 573 20.69 24.73 -17.20
C PHE A 573 20.95 25.59 -15.95
N SER A 574 21.67 26.69 -16.10
CA SER A 574 21.90 27.58 -14.96
C SER A 574 20.57 28.13 -14.43
N PRO A 575 20.35 28.18 -13.11
CA PRO A 575 19.06 28.59 -12.52
C PRO A 575 18.61 29.99 -12.93
N MET A 576 19.57 30.90 -13.23
CA MET A 576 19.28 32.27 -13.59
C MET A 576 18.91 32.45 -15.08
N ARG A 577 19.23 31.48 -15.93
CA ARG A 577 19.02 31.56 -17.39
C ARG A 577 18.01 30.57 -17.92
N THR A 578 17.47 29.68 -17.04
CA THR A 578 16.48 28.65 -17.42
C THR A 578 15.06 29.09 -17.05
N THR A 579 14.15 29.04 -18.00
CA THR A 579 12.70 29.27 -17.82
C THR A 579 11.93 28.01 -18.15
N TYR A 580 11.02 27.60 -17.29
CA TYR A 580 10.19 26.41 -17.46
C TYR A 580 8.79 26.80 -17.96
N PHE A 581 8.34 26.17 -19.03
CA PHE A 581 7.01 26.35 -19.59
C PHE A 581 6.15 25.13 -19.35
N LEU A 582 5.00 25.31 -18.72
CA LEU A 582 4.03 24.27 -18.41
C LEU A 582 2.73 24.50 -19.16
N SER A 583 2.15 23.44 -19.71
CA SER A 583 0.75 23.46 -20.15
C SER A 583 -0.14 23.12 -18.96
N ARG A 584 -1.20 23.92 -18.78
CA ARG A 584 -2.27 23.65 -17.82
C ARG A 584 -3.53 23.32 -18.60
N GLU A 585 -3.83 22.03 -18.71
CA GLU A 585 -5.01 21.56 -19.43
C GLU A 585 -6.27 21.77 -18.56
N THR A 586 -7.29 22.39 -19.15
CA THR A 586 -8.64 22.47 -18.58
C THR A 586 -9.57 21.65 -19.45
N VAL A 587 -10.12 20.59 -18.88
CA VAL A 587 -11.04 19.69 -19.58
C VAL A 587 -12.44 20.27 -19.55
N ILE A 588 -13.05 20.37 -20.74
CA ILE A 588 -14.46 20.72 -20.95
C ILE A 588 -15.18 19.46 -21.40
N ALA A 589 -16.20 19.05 -20.63
CA ALA A 589 -17.05 17.92 -21.02
C ALA A 589 -17.81 18.25 -22.31
N SER A 590 -17.70 17.38 -23.31
CA SER A 590 -18.34 17.55 -24.60
C SER A 590 -19.22 16.34 -24.97
N LYS A 591 -19.74 16.31 -26.19
CA LYS A 591 -20.49 15.16 -26.72
C LYS A 591 -19.60 14.18 -27.50
N LEU A 592 -18.30 14.34 -27.43
CA LEU A 592 -17.36 13.48 -28.13
C LEU A 592 -17.36 12.07 -27.54
N GLU A 593 -17.14 11.06 -28.37
CA GLU A 593 -17.04 9.67 -27.92
C GLU A 593 -15.73 9.42 -27.20
N GLY A 594 -15.78 8.77 -26.04
CA GLY A 594 -14.55 8.45 -25.30
C GLY A 594 -14.81 7.75 -23.97
N MET A 595 -15.66 8.33 -23.14
CA MET A 595 -16.00 7.83 -21.80
C MET A 595 -17.45 8.22 -21.46
N ALA A 596 -18.09 7.51 -20.53
CA ALA A 596 -19.43 7.90 -20.07
C ALA A 596 -19.40 9.30 -19.42
N ARG A 597 -20.39 10.16 -19.69
CA ARG A 597 -20.43 11.58 -19.26
C ARG A 597 -20.17 11.79 -17.76
N TRP A 598 -20.74 10.92 -16.91
CA TRP A 598 -20.51 11.02 -15.46
C TRP A 598 -19.04 10.77 -15.09
N ARG A 599 -18.34 9.88 -15.82
CA ARG A 599 -16.91 9.63 -15.63
C ARG A 599 -16.06 10.78 -16.15
N GLU A 600 -16.48 11.44 -17.25
CA GLU A 600 -15.81 12.65 -17.75
C GLU A 600 -15.92 13.79 -16.75
N ALA A 601 -17.11 14.02 -16.16
CA ALA A 601 -17.30 14.99 -15.12
C ALA A 601 -16.45 14.67 -13.88
N LEU A 602 -16.38 13.39 -13.50
CA LEU A 602 -15.52 12.92 -12.40
C LEU A 602 -14.04 13.15 -12.72
N PHE A 603 -13.60 12.84 -13.95
CA PHE A 603 -12.22 13.07 -14.38
C PHE A 603 -11.87 14.57 -14.38
N ALA A 604 -12.75 15.42 -14.91
CA ALA A 604 -12.57 16.88 -14.89
C ALA A 604 -12.48 17.41 -13.45
N PHE A 605 -13.32 16.92 -12.53
CA PHE A 605 -13.23 17.24 -11.11
C PHE A 605 -11.89 16.81 -10.50
N MET A 606 -11.47 15.57 -10.78
CA MET A 606 -10.18 15.04 -10.30
C MET A 606 -8.99 15.84 -10.86
N LEU A 607 -9.03 16.21 -12.14
CA LEU A 607 -7.98 16.99 -12.79
C LEU A 607 -7.88 18.41 -12.22
N LYS A 608 -9.02 19.05 -11.96
CA LYS A 608 -9.08 20.38 -11.35
C LYS A 608 -8.47 20.41 -9.95
N ASN A 609 -8.65 19.32 -9.18
CA ASN A 609 -8.14 19.19 -7.81
C ASN A 609 -6.77 18.49 -7.72
N ALA A 610 -6.20 18.07 -8.86
CA ALA A 610 -4.86 17.51 -8.91
C ALA A 610 -3.80 18.56 -8.59
N ASN A 611 -2.74 18.14 -7.91
CA ASN A 611 -1.61 19.02 -7.64
C ASN A 611 -0.94 19.45 -8.96
N GLY A 612 -0.65 20.74 -9.09
CA GLY A 612 -0.02 21.29 -10.28
C GLY A 612 1.38 20.71 -10.54
N ASN A 613 1.77 20.66 -11.80
CA ASN A 613 3.08 20.16 -12.26
C ASN A 613 4.24 20.88 -11.58
N LEU A 614 4.09 22.17 -11.25
CA LEU A 614 5.09 23.02 -10.65
C LEU A 614 5.65 22.46 -9.34
N ARG A 615 4.77 22.15 -8.38
CA ARG A 615 5.18 21.60 -7.07
C ARG A 615 5.60 20.14 -7.17
N PHE A 616 4.95 19.39 -8.05
CA PHE A 616 5.23 17.97 -8.21
C PHE A 616 6.64 17.70 -8.77
N PHE A 617 7.14 18.55 -9.67
CA PHE A 617 8.46 18.45 -10.27
C PHE A 617 9.53 19.32 -9.60
N ASN A 618 9.21 19.89 -8.46
CA ASN A 618 10.09 20.77 -7.68
C ASN A 618 10.66 21.94 -8.47
N LEU A 619 9.83 22.55 -9.34
CA LEU A 619 10.25 23.65 -10.20
C LEU A 619 10.37 24.96 -9.41
N PRO A 620 11.36 25.85 -9.73
CA PRO A 620 11.52 27.13 -9.05
C PRO A 620 10.39 28.09 -9.38
N LEU A 621 9.64 28.55 -8.35
CA LEU A 621 8.41 29.35 -8.48
C LEU A 621 8.55 30.60 -9.35
N ASN A 622 9.71 31.24 -9.30
CA ASN A 622 9.99 32.50 -10.03
C ASN A 622 10.51 32.29 -11.46
N ARG A 623 10.56 31.06 -11.94
CA ARG A 623 11.09 30.69 -13.27
C ARG A 623 10.12 29.82 -14.06
N VAL A 624 8.84 29.85 -13.72
CA VAL A 624 7.82 29.07 -14.38
C VAL A 624 6.78 29.97 -15.03
N ILE A 625 6.42 29.63 -16.25
CA ILE A 625 5.31 30.23 -17.01
C ILE A 625 4.29 29.12 -17.26
N GLU A 626 3.06 29.30 -16.77
CA GLU A 626 1.95 28.38 -17.05
C GLU A 626 1.05 28.92 -18.15
N LEU A 627 0.85 28.14 -19.20
CA LEU A 627 -0.03 28.46 -20.33
C LEU A 627 -1.26 27.55 -20.30
N GLY A 628 -2.44 28.18 -20.26
CA GLY A 628 -3.72 27.46 -20.23
C GLY A 628 -4.12 26.95 -21.60
N THR A 629 -4.51 25.66 -21.70
CA THR A 629 -5.11 25.06 -22.90
C THR A 629 -6.43 24.42 -22.52
N GLN A 630 -7.49 24.70 -23.29
CA GLN A 630 -8.79 24.05 -23.12
C GLN A 630 -8.87 22.84 -24.05
N VAL A 631 -9.32 21.69 -23.52
CA VAL A 631 -9.45 20.45 -24.27
C VAL A 631 -10.87 19.91 -24.07
N GLU A 632 -11.57 19.70 -25.18
CA GLU A 632 -12.87 19.05 -25.20
C GLU A 632 -12.71 17.52 -25.14
N MET A 633 -13.45 16.87 -24.24
CA MET A 633 -13.42 15.41 -24.07
C MET A 633 -14.82 14.82 -24.15
#